data_b7329ae9d741b8829b3ff52d9e9adda5
#
_entry.id   b7329ae9d741b8829b3ff52d9e9adda5
#
_cell.length_a   1.000
_cell.length_b   1.000
_cell.length_c   1.000
_cell.angle_alpha   90.00
_cell.angle_beta   90.00
_cell.angle_gamma   90.00
#
_symmetry.space_group_name_H-M   'P 1'
#
loop_
_entity.id
_entity.type
_entity.pdbx_description
1 polymer ?
#
loop_
_entity_poly.entity_id
_entity_poly.type
_entity_poly.pdbx_seq_one_letter_code
_entity_poly.pdbx_strand_id
1 'polypeptide(L)'
;NLIRTVILMEYNLTDCLSTCYLFNKYYDKMVADDQLDIYNNIFIRSLKNITQMELTGMPMDMGAIVKVSDDLKQIMKERTDSLMNEELVKDYLWLEQKKAFIIKNTLLKKNFKPLDDFKSVLNTSSPKQIGNLLYEFLGLPVLDTTDTGKPATGKKAIKKLYDSLITKFKINEDEL
;
A
#
# COMPACT_ATOMS: atom_id res chain seq x y z
N ASN A 1 -15.89 24.11 -8.89
CA ASN A 1 -14.75 23.37 -9.50
C ASN A 1 -13.69 24.26 -10.16
N LEU A 2 -13.94 25.60 -10.32
CA LEU A 2 -12.96 26.53 -10.91
C LEU A 2 -11.65 26.60 -10.09
N ILE A 3 -11.74 26.56 -8.77
CA ILE A 3 -10.57 26.63 -7.87
C ILE A 3 -9.66 25.40 -8.06
N ARG A 4 -10.24 24.20 -8.27
CA ARG A 4 -9.45 22.99 -8.56
C ARG A 4 -8.72 23.08 -9.90
N THR A 5 -9.33 23.68 -10.90
CA THR A 5 -8.72 23.85 -12.24
C THR A 5 -7.53 24.78 -12.18
N VAL A 6 -7.63 25.92 -11.48
CA VAL A 6 -6.52 26.87 -11.32
C VAL A 6 -5.33 26.21 -10.62
N ILE A 7 -5.55 25.51 -9.50
CA ILE A 7 -4.49 24.80 -8.76
C ILE A 7 -3.84 23.74 -9.65
N LEU A 8 -4.62 22.98 -10.42
CA LEU A 8 -4.10 22.00 -11.35
C LEU A 8 -3.25 22.65 -12.47
N MET A 9 -3.67 23.79 -12.98
CA MET A 9 -2.91 24.54 -13.99
C MET A 9 -1.60 25.10 -13.44
N GLU A 10 -1.60 25.65 -12.22
CA GLU A 10 -0.39 26.11 -11.54
C GLU A 10 0.58 24.96 -11.29
N TYR A 11 0.09 23.82 -10.84
CA TYR A 11 0.90 22.61 -10.65
C TYR A 11 1.55 22.17 -11.99
N ASN A 12 0.75 22.02 -13.03
CA ASN A 12 1.24 21.61 -14.35
C ASN A 12 2.24 22.63 -14.94
N LEU A 13 2.01 23.93 -14.75
CA LEU A 13 2.94 24.97 -15.19
C LEU A 13 4.27 24.85 -14.44
N THR A 14 4.24 24.62 -13.14
CA THR A 14 5.45 24.41 -12.33
C THR A 14 6.25 23.20 -12.81
N ASP A 15 5.58 22.09 -13.11
CA ASP A 15 6.23 20.89 -13.63
C ASP A 15 6.87 21.14 -15.01
N CYS A 16 6.16 21.82 -15.91
CA CYS A 16 6.69 22.18 -17.23
C CYS A 16 7.92 23.11 -17.12
N LEU A 17 7.87 24.13 -16.27
CA LEU A 17 8.98 25.06 -16.06
C LEU A 17 10.18 24.36 -15.42
N SER A 18 9.94 23.48 -14.45
CA SER A 18 11.00 22.69 -13.81
C SER A 18 11.70 21.77 -14.80
N THR A 19 10.94 21.10 -15.67
CA THR A 19 11.49 20.23 -16.72
C THR A 19 12.30 21.04 -17.74
N CYS A 20 11.79 22.19 -18.19
CA CYS A 20 12.50 23.08 -19.09
C CYS A 20 13.78 23.63 -18.47
N TYR A 21 13.76 24.01 -17.19
CA TYR A 21 14.94 24.46 -16.46
C TYR A 21 16.00 23.35 -16.37
N LEU A 22 15.60 22.13 -16.04
CA LEU A 22 16.53 20.98 -15.97
C LEU A 22 17.16 20.70 -17.32
N PHE A 23 16.38 20.70 -18.40
CA PHE A 23 16.90 20.51 -19.75
C PHE A 23 17.95 21.56 -20.09
N ASN A 24 17.64 22.86 -19.92
CA ASN A 24 18.58 23.94 -20.21
C ASN A 24 19.83 23.88 -19.34
N LYS A 25 19.70 23.53 -18.07
CA LYS A 25 20.82 23.42 -17.12
C LYS A 25 21.80 22.30 -17.49
N TYR A 26 21.31 21.20 -18.01
CA TYR A 26 22.15 20.02 -18.29
C TYR A 26 22.49 19.85 -19.76
N TYR A 27 21.98 20.69 -20.66
CA TYR A 27 22.18 20.57 -22.08
C TYR A 27 23.67 20.65 -22.46
N ASP A 28 24.38 21.69 -21.98
CA ASP A 28 25.82 21.88 -22.25
C ASP A 28 26.67 20.72 -21.71
N LYS A 29 26.30 20.19 -20.58
CA LYS A 29 26.96 19.01 -20.01
C LYS A 29 26.71 17.77 -20.87
N MET A 30 25.51 17.59 -21.38
CA MET A 30 25.17 16.47 -22.27
C MET A 30 25.97 16.54 -23.59
N VAL A 31 26.23 17.75 -24.10
CA VAL A 31 27.09 17.98 -25.25
C VAL A 31 28.54 17.66 -24.90
N ALA A 32 29.03 18.15 -23.76
CA ALA A 32 30.42 17.92 -23.32
C ALA A 32 30.75 16.44 -23.06
N ASP A 33 29.77 15.68 -22.56
CA ASP A 33 29.87 14.25 -22.24
C ASP A 33 29.57 13.35 -23.47
N ASP A 34 29.43 13.93 -24.69
CA ASP A 34 29.09 13.23 -25.94
C ASP A 34 27.81 12.37 -25.89
N GLN A 35 26.85 12.80 -25.11
CA GLN A 35 25.57 12.07 -24.90
C GLN A 35 24.43 12.56 -25.80
N LEU A 36 24.65 13.63 -26.56
CA LEU A 36 23.60 14.28 -27.35
C LEU A 36 23.10 13.36 -28.49
N ASP A 37 23.99 12.59 -29.09
CA ASP A 37 23.64 11.63 -30.15
C ASP A 37 22.73 10.51 -29.59
N ILE A 38 23.11 9.95 -28.44
CA ILE A 38 22.33 8.93 -27.75
C ILE A 38 20.92 9.50 -27.37
N TYR A 39 20.89 10.71 -26.85
CA TYR A 39 19.64 11.39 -26.49
C TYR A 39 18.73 11.54 -27.72
N ASN A 40 19.23 12.11 -28.82
CA ASN A 40 18.42 12.40 -30.00
C ASN A 40 18.03 11.16 -30.80
N ASN A 41 18.95 10.21 -30.96
CA ASN A 41 18.78 9.08 -31.86
C ASN A 41 18.23 7.84 -31.19
N ILE A 42 18.41 7.70 -29.87
CA ILE A 42 17.88 6.55 -29.12
C ILE A 42 16.70 6.98 -28.26
N PHE A 43 16.90 7.87 -27.29
CA PHE A 43 15.84 8.18 -26.32
C PHE A 43 14.63 8.88 -26.93
N ILE A 44 14.83 9.93 -27.72
CA ILE A 44 13.72 10.67 -28.33
C ILE A 44 12.97 9.82 -29.35
N ARG A 45 13.69 8.99 -30.12
CA ARG A 45 13.01 8.09 -31.07
C ARG A 45 12.26 6.96 -30.38
N SER A 46 12.84 6.38 -29.34
CA SER A 46 12.19 5.35 -28.53
C SER A 46 10.94 5.89 -27.83
N LEU A 47 10.96 7.14 -27.36
CA LEU A 47 9.80 7.78 -26.74
C LEU A 47 8.59 7.82 -27.68
N LYS A 48 8.80 8.12 -28.97
CA LYS A 48 7.73 8.09 -29.97
C LYS A 48 7.08 6.71 -30.10
N ASN A 49 7.93 5.66 -30.11
CA ASN A 49 7.45 4.29 -30.19
C ASN A 49 6.68 3.89 -28.93
N ILE A 50 7.20 4.24 -27.76
CA ILE A 50 6.53 3.99 -26.48
C ILE A 50 5.17 4.71 -26.43
N THR A 51 5.13 5.98 -26.82
CA THR A 51 3.87 6.74 -26.88
C THR A 51 2.88 6.09 -27.87
N GLN A 52 3.36 5.61 -29.02
CA GLN A 52 2.49 4.89 -29.97
C GLN A 52 1.97 3.58 -29.39
N MET A 53 2.81 2.84 -28.64
CA MET A 53 2.38 1.62 -27.96
C MET A 53 1.32 1.91 -26.88
N GLU A 54 1.49 2.98 -26.10
CA GLU A 54 0.52 3.43 -25.10
C GLU A 54 -0.81 3.84 -25.74
N LEU A 55 -0.77 4.57 -26.85
CA LEU A 55 -1.97 4.97 -27.59
C LEU A 55 -2.69 3.79 -28.27
N THR A 56 -1.95 2.83 -28.75
CA THR A 56 -2.51 1.61 -29.34
C THR A 56 -3.09 0.71 -28.27
N GLY A 57 -2.47 0.68 -27.08
CA GLY A 57 -2.83 -0.17 -25.98
C GLY A 57 -2.58 -1.66 -26.26
N MET A 58 -2.98 -2.49 -25.30
CA MET A 58 -3.00 -3.95 -25.47
C MET A 58 -4.42 -4.44 -25.66
N PRO A 59 -4.66 -5.35 -26.60
CA PRO A 59 -5.96 -5.99 -26.69
C PRO A 59 -6.22 -6.80 -25.42
N MET A 60 -7.32 -6.49 -24.73
CA MET A 60 -7.69 -7.12 -23.48
C MET A 60 -9.08 -7.76 -23.63
N ASP A 61 -9.22 -9.00 -23.18
CA ASP A 61 -10.53 -9.62 -23.03
C ASP A 61 -11.21 -9.05 -21.78
N MET A 62 -12.05 -8.04 -21.98
CA MET A 62 -12.76 -7.38 -20.90
C MET A 62 -13.70 -8.32 -20.14
N GLY A 63 -14.27 -9.33 -20.82
CA GLY A 63 -15.11 -10.34 -20.18
C GLY A 63 -14.33 -11.20 -19.21
N ALA A 64 -13.16 -11.69 -19.63
CA ALA A 64 -12.26 -12.45 -18.77
C ALA A 64 -11.75 -11.61 -17.58
N ILE A 65 -11.41 -10.35 -17.81
CA ILE A 65 -10.95 -9.45 -16.74
C ILE A 65 -12.03 -9.24 -15.69
N VAL A 66 -13.26 -8.95 -16.08
CA VAL A 66 -14.37 -8.74 -15.15
C VAL A 66 -14.59 -10.01 -14.33
N LYS A 67 -14.65 -11.19 -14.98
CA LYS A 67 -14.82 -12.46 -14.31
C LYS A 67 -13.73 -12.71 -13.26
N VAL A 68 -12.45 -12.61 -13.65
CA VAL A 68 -11.33 -12.81 -12.72
C VAL A 68 -11.34 -11.79 -11.59
N SER A 69 -11.70 -10.53 -11.87
CA SER A 69 -11.84 -9.48 -10.84
C SER A 69 -12.91 -9.83 -9.83
N ASP A 70 -14.04 -10.36 -10.27
CA ASP A 70 -15.15 -10.69 -9.37
C ASP A 70 -14.85 -11.97 -8.57
N ASP A 71 -14.24 -12.97 -9.18
CA ASP A 71 -13.75 -14.18 -8.51
C ASP A 71 -12.73 -13.81 -7.41
N LEU A 72 -11.77 -12.92 -7.71
CA LEU A 72 -10.79 -12.45 -6.73
C LEU A 72 -11.43 -11.65 -5.60
N LYS A 73 -12.40 -10.78 -5.89
CA LYS A 73 -13.14 -10.03 -4.85
C LYS A 73 -13.88 -10.97 -3.91
N GLN A 74 -14.50 -12.02 -4.46
CA GLN A 74 -15.21 -13.02 -3.67
C GLN A 74 -14.24 -13.77 -2.74
N ILE A 75 -13.11 -14.27 -3.27
CA ILE A 75 -12.07 -14.94 -2.48
C ILE A 75 -11.53 -14.01 -1.38
N MET A 76 -11.25 -12.74 -1.72
CA MET A 76 -10.80 -11.76 -0.74
C MET A 76 -11.83 -11.56 0.38
N LYS A 77 -13.11 -11.47 0.03
CA LYS A 77 -14.19 -11.33 1.01
C LYS A 77 -14.26 -12.54 1.93
N GLU A 78 -14.29 -13.75 1.36
CA GLU A 78 -14.34 -15.00 2.13
C GLU A 78 -13.15 -15.12 3.11
N ARG A 79 -11.93 -14.81 2.65
CA ARG A 79 -10.73 -14.82 3.50
C ARG A 79 -10.78 -13.75 4.59
N THR A 80 -11.28 -12.56 4.25
CA THR A 80 -11.43 -11.48 5.24
C THR A 80 -12.48 -11.84 6.28
N ASP A 81 -13.63 -12.39 5.87
CA ASP A 81 -14.68 -12.81 6.77
C ASP A 81 -14.21 -13.95 7.69
N SER A 82 -13.46 -14.92 7.15
CA SER A 82 -12.84 -15.98 7.94
C SER A 82 -11.89 -15.39 9.00
N LEU A 83 -10.99 -14.49 8.60
CA LEU A 83 -10.06 -13.83 9.51
C LEU A 83 -10.79 -13.04 10.61
N MET A 84 -11.86 -12.31 10.27
CA MET A 84 -12.65 -11.53 11.23
C MET A 84 -13.43 -12.43 12.22
N ASN A 85 -13.67 -13.68 11.87
CA ASN A 85 -14.36 -14.63 12.73
C ASN A 85 -13.43 -15.33 13.74
N GLU A 86 -12.10 -15.24 13.55
CA GLU A 86 -11.13 -15.79 14.48
C GLU A 86 -11.24 -15.13 15.87
N GLU A 87 -11.23 -15.93 16.94
CA GLU A 87 -11.35 -15.45 18.32
C GLU A 87 -10.26 -14.44 18.67
N LEU A 88 -9.01 -14.74 18.29
CA LEU A 88 -7.88 -13.85 18.54
C LEU A 88 -8.05 -12.46 17.88
N VAL A 89 -8.65 -12.42 16.70
CA VAL A 89 -8.92 -11.15 16.01
C VAL A 89 -10.06 -10.39 16.69
N LYS A 90 -11.09 -11.09 17.14
CA LYS A 90 -12.20 -10.49 17.92
C LYS A 90 -11.70 -9.88 19.23
N ASP A 91 -10.83 -10.58 19.95
CA ASP A 91 -10.22 -10.09 21.19
C ASP A 91 -9.35 -8.86 20.95
N TYR A 92 -8.55 -8.88 19.90
CA TYR A 92 -7.77 -7.71 19.49
C TYR A 92 -8.66 -6.51 19.17
N LEU A 93 -9.71 -6.69 18.37
CA LEU A 93 -10.63 -5.61 18.00
C LEU A 93 -11.37 -5.05 19.21
N TRP A 94 -11.76 -5.90 20.13
CA TRP A 94 -12.37 -5.47 21.39
C TRP A 94 -11.40 -4.64 22.26
N LEU A 95 -10.13 -5.05 22.33
CA LEU A 95 -9.10 -4.30 23.03
C LEU A 95 -8.89 -2.91 22.40
N GLU A 96 -8.79 -2.85 21.07
CA GLU A 96 -8.63 -1.59 20.33
C GLU A 96 -9.87 -0.68 20.49
N GLN A 97 -11.07 -1.24 20.50
CA GLN A 97 -12.30 -0.52 20.79
C GLN A 97 -12.26 0.10 22.19
N LYS A 98 -11.84 -0.66 23.21
CA LYS A 98 -11.66 -0.16 24.57
C LYS A 98 -10.62 0.94 24.68
N LYS A 99 -9.46 0.76 24.03
CA LYS A 99 -8.42 1.79 23.98
C LYS A 99 -8.97 3.10 23.37
N ALA A 100 -9.67 3.00 22.24
CA ALA A 100 -10.27 4.15 21.58
C ALA A 100 -11.32 4.83 22.45
N PHE A 101 -12.15 4.06 23.16
CA PHE A 101 -13.16 4.54 24.10
C PHE A 101 -12.51 5.33 25.26
N ILE A 102 -11.49 4.76 25.90
CA ILE A 102 -10.79 5.40 27.01
C ILE A 102 -10.13 6.70 26.55
N ILE A 103 -9.32 6.65 25.48
CA ILE A 103 -8.57 7.82 24.99
C ILE A 103 -9.53 8.96 24.63
N LYS A 104 -10.56 8.68 23.84
CA LYS A 104 -11.48 9.73 23.40
C LYS A 104 -12.33 10.29 24.54
N ASN A 105 -12.83 9.44 25.43
CA ASN A 105 -13.66 9.93 26.55
C ASN A 105 -12.83 10.64 27.61
N THR A 106 -11.53 10.34 27.76
CA THR A 106 -10.63 11.09 28.64
C THR A 106 -10.41 12.52 28.11
N LEU A 107 -10.43 12.73 26.79
CA LEU A 107 -10.30 14.05 26.18
C LEU A 107 -11.61 14.85 26.18
N LEU A 108 -12.75 14.21 26.35
CA LEU A 108 -14.07 14.86 26.36
C LEU A 108 -14.44 15.33 27.75
N LYS A 109 -14.60 16.64 27.92
CA LYS A 109 -15.05 17.24 29.21
C LYS A 109 -16.58 17.10 29.40
N LYS A 110 -17.34 16.92 28.34
CA LYS A 110 -18.81 16.75 28.31
C LYS A 110 -19.19 15.80 27.17
N ASN A 111 -20.33 15.12 27.25
CA ASN A 111 -20.87 14.22 26.24
C ASN A 111 -20.02 12.95 26.02
N PHE A 112 -19.91 12.14 27.07
CA PHE A 112 -19.30 10.80 26.94
C PHE A 112 -20.07 9.96 25.92
N LYS A 113 -19.32 9.28 25.04
CA LYS A 113 -19.86 8.38 24.06
C LYS A 113 -19.89 6.93 24.57
N PRO A 114 -20.93 6.16 24.30
CA PRO A 114 -20.98 4.75 24.66
C PRO A 114 -19.92 3.93 23.90
N LEU A 115 -19.59 2.75 24.43
CA LEU A 115 -18.58 1.87 23.85
C LEU A 115 -18.92 1.45 22.41
N ASP A 116 -20.21 1.26 22.11
CA ASP A 116 -20.70 0.84 20.80
C ASP A 116 -20.44 1.85 19.67
N ASP A 117 -20.22 3.12 19.99
CA ASP A 117 -19.86 4.15 19.02
C ASP A 117 -18.41 4.01 18.50
N PHE A 118 -17.60 3.16 19.12
CA PHE A 118 -16.18 2.97 18.82
C PHE A 118 -15.89 1.64 18.14
N LYS A 119 -16.78 1.16 17.28
CA LYS A 119 -16.56 -0.08 16.53
C LYS A 119 -15.23 -0.03 15.82
N SER A 120 -14.36 -1.01 16.10
CA SER A 120 -13.08 -1.19 15.46
C SER A 120 -13.19 -2.29 14.41
N VAL A 121 -12.65 -2.05 13.23
CA VAL A 121 -12.58 -3.02 12.13
C VAL A 121 -11.12 -3.16 11.72
N LEU A 122 -10.64 -4.39 11.60
CA LEU A 122 -9.28 -4.64 11.14
C LEU A 122 -9.17 -4.35 9.64
N ASN A 123 -8.36 -3.36 9.31
CA ASN A 123 -7.98 -3.11 7.92
C ASN A 123 -6.71 -3.92 7.59
N THR A 124 -6.89 -5.02 6.86
CA THR A 124 -5.81 -5.92 6.44
C THR A 124 -4.79 -5.26 5.51
N SER A 125 -5.15 -4.13 4.89
CA SER A 125 -4.23 -3.33 4.07
C SER A 125 -3.44 -2.29 4.88
N SER A 126 -3.66 -2.18 6.20
CA SER A 126 -2.95 -1.23 7.06
C SER A 126 -1.75 -1.91 7.72
N PRO A 127 -0.50 -1.58 7.31
CA PRO A 127 0.70 -2.14 7.94
C PRO A 127 0.76 -1.88 9.45
N LYS A 128 0.24 -0.73 9.89
CA LYS A 128 0.20 -0.38 11.31
C LYS A 128 -0.73 -1.31 12.10
N GLN A 129 -1.95 -1.57 11.61
CA GLN A 129 -2.89 -2.43 12.33
C GLN A 129 -2.43 -3.89 12.33
N ILE A 130 -1.88 -4.38 11.22
CA ILE A 130 -1.30 -5.71 11.14
C ILE A 130 -0.08 -5.84 12.04
N GLY A 131 0.79 -4.81 12.08
CA GLY A 131 1.94 -4.80 12.99
C GLY A 131 1.53 -4.84 14.46
N ASN A 132 0.53 -4.05 14.86
CA ASN A 132 0.00 -4.05 16.23
C ASN A 132 -0.61 -5.41 16.58
N LEU A 133 -1.38 -6.02 15.66
CA LEU A 133 -1.94 -7.35 15.87
C LEU A 133 -0.84 -8.41 16.07
N LEU A 134 0.12 -8.49 15.15
CA LEU A 134 1.12 -9.56 15.14
C LEU A 134 2.17 -9.38 16.24
N TYR A 135 2.71 -8.18 16.39
CA TYR A 135 3.89 -7.95 17.22
C TYR A 135 3.57 -7.41 18.61
N GLU A 136 2.52 -6.57 18.74
CA GLU A 136 2.14 -6.00 20.03
C GLU A 136 1.10 -6.87 20.78
N PHE A 137 0.05 -7.34 20.07
CA PHE A 137 -1.01 -8.11 20.70
C PHE A 137 -0.65 -9.59 20.84
N LEU A 138 -0.20 -10.24 19.75
CA LEU A 138 0.16 -11.65 19.75
C LEU A 138 1.60 -11.89 20.26
N GLY A 139 2.41 -10.86 20.41
CA GLY A 139 3.79 -10.98 20.92
C GLY A 139 4.73 -11.79 20.04
N LEU A 140 4.45 -11.87 18.72
CA LEU A 140 5.26 -12.63 17.79
C LEU A 140 6.62 -11.96 17.55
N PRO A 141 7.70 -12.73 17.29
CA PRO A 141 9.03 -12.19 17.10
C PRO A 141 9.12 -11.36 15.81
N VAL A 142 9.78 -10.21 15.87
CA VAL A 142 10.07 -9.40 14.68
C VAL A 142 11.27 -10.01 13.96
N LEU A 143 11.02 -10.68 12.83
CA LEU A 143 12.07 -11.34 12.03
C LEU A 143 12.57 -10.47 10.87
N ASP A 144 11.87 -9.40 10.54
CA ASP A 144 12.22 -8.49 9.45
C ASP A 144 11.78 -7.05 9.78
N THR A 145 12.55 -6.07 9.34
CA THR A 145 12.27 -4.64 9.55
C THR A 145 12.26 -3.89 8.23
N THR A 146 11.53 -2.80 8.19
CA THR A 146 11.56 -1.85 7.06
C THR A 146 12.82 -0.99 7.13
N ASP A 147 13.16 -0.29 6.03
CA ASP A 147 14.30 0.66 5.97
C ASP A 147 14.21 1.75 7.06
N THR A 148 13.02 2.01 7.57
CA THR A 148 12.78 2.96 8.67
C THR A 148 12.87 2.32 10.07
N GLY A 149 13.29 1.06 10.18
CA GLY A 149 13.46 0.33 11.44
C GLY A 149 12.14 -0.16 12.08
N LYS A 150 11.00 -0.04 11.41
CA LYS A 150 9.71 -0.56 11.92
C LYS A 150 9.54 -2.04 11.56
N PRO A 151 8.80 -2.83 12.38
CA PRO A 151 8.48 -4.20 12.05
C PRO A 151 7.83 -4.32 10.66
N ALA A 152 8.36 -5.21 9.83
CA ALA A 152 7.83 -5.42 8.48
C ALA A 152 6.58 -6.31 8.53
N THR A 153 5.54 -5.92 7.79
CA THR A 153 4.25 -6.64 7.69
C THR A 153 3.92 -7.02 6.25
N GLY A 154 4.89 -6.92 5.35
CA GLY A 154 4.73 -7.31 3.95
C GLY A 154 4.71 -8.84 3.77
N LYS A 155 4.26 -9.30 2.59
CA LYS A 155 4.15 -10.73 2.25
C LYS A 155 5.38 -11.56 2.61
N LYS A 156 6.59 -11.03 2.34
CA LYS A 156 7.85 -11.74 2.64
C LYS A 156 8.07 -11.91 4.14
N ALA A 157 7.81 -10.86 4.93
CA ALA A 157 7.98 -10.88 6.38
C ALA A 157 6.97 -11.83 7.04
N ILE A 158 5.70 -11.79 6.63
CA ILE A 158 4.66 -12.70 7.13
C ILE A 158 5.00 -14.14 6.78
N LYS A 159 5.50 -14.41 5.57
CA LYS A 159 5.91 -15.76 5.18
C LYS A 159 7.08 -16.28 6.05
N LYS A 160 8.11 -15.46 6.25
CA LYS A 160 9.22 -15.84 7.17
C LYS A 160 8.73 -16.14 8.59
N LEU A 161 7.78 -15.34 9.07
CA LEU A 161 7.19 -15.52 10.40
C LEU A 161 6.42 -16.85 10.46
N TYR A 162 5.60 -17.14 9.46
CA TYR A 162 4.87 -18.40 9.31
C TYR A 162 5.81 -19.62 9.30
N ASP A 163 6.82 -19.59 8.43
CA ASP A 163 7.82 -20.67 8.32
C ASP A 163 8.57 -20.90 9.66
N SER A 164 8.90 -19.81 10.36
CA SER A 164 9.53 -19.87 11.69
C SER A 164 8.62 -20.50 12.75
N LEU A 165 7.31 -20.20 12.71
CA LEU A 165 6.34 -20.75 13.65
C LEU A 165 6.11 -22.24 13.39
N ILE A 166 5.94 -22.66 12.14
CA ILE A 166 5.81 -24.07 11.77
C ILE A 166 7.02 -24.87 12.29
N THR A 167 8.23 -24.37 12.01
CA THR A 167 9.46 -25.02 12.43
C THR A 167 9.55 -25.14 13.97
N LYS A 168 9.19 -24.04 14.66
CA LYS A 168 9.25 -23.99 16.14
C LYS A 168 8.25 -24.93 16.80
N PHE A 169 7.04 -25.03 16.27
CA PHE A 169 5.97 -25.84 16.85
C PHE A 169 5.89 -27.24 16.25
N LYS A 170 6.75 -27.60 15.26
CA LYS A 170 6.73 -28.89 14.54
C LYS A 170 5.33 -29.25 14.00
N ILE A 171 4.60 -28.23 13.53
CA ILE A 171 3.29 -28.42 12.93
C ILE A 171 3.51 -28.95 11.51
N ASN A 172 2.88 -30.08 11.16
CA ASN A 172 2.89 -30.57 9.79
C ASN A 172 1.94 -29.71 8.94
N GLU A 173 2.38 -29.32 7.73
CA GLU A 173 1.55 -28.50 6.82
C GLU A 173 0.22 -29.17 6.45
N ASP A 174 0.13 -30.49 6.57
CA ASP A 174 -1.09 -31.27 6.30
C ASP A 174 -2.16 -31.16 7.41
N GLU A 175 -1.86 -30.54 8.54
CA GLU A 175 -2.76 -30.34 9.67
C GLU A 175 -3.38 -28.91 9.72
N LEU A 176 -3.06 -28.07 8.74
CA LEU A 176 -3.54 -26.68 8.61
C LEU A 176 -4.50 -26.52 7.43
#